data_4785187313caa7eb70362675109fa2d7
#
_entry.id   4785187313caa7eb70362675109fa2d7
#
_cell.length_a   1.000
_cell.length_b   1.000
_cell.length_c   1.000
_cell.angle_alpha   90.00
_cell.angle_beta   90.00
_cell.angle_gamma   90.00
#
_symmetry.space_group_name_H-M   'P 1'
#
loop_
_entity.id
_entity.type
_entity.pdbx_description
1 polymer ?
#
loop_
_entity_poly.entity_id
_entity_poly.type
_entity_poly.pdbx_seq_one_letter_code
_entity_poly.pdbx_strand_id
1 'polypeptide(L)'
;MACLQKISSAIDYDCSNGFVGFSQVAMINKADIQSFVVDASKTVTALNIGSGVPYGVASQKKGFSVSETVRVNDGAPNAYVHEVTVTVYEKENPLLFNQLANGDVVFIAKRSKYCRVYGLYYGLQPTASSMNSNENGGWATFTFTTPEGVLGEDYLTVKDTVYTSIFNAVV
;
A
#
# COMPACT_ATOMS: atom_id res chain seq x y z
N MET A 1 13.81 -28.25 0.36
CA MET A 1 13.05 -27.08 -0.12
C MET A 1 14.00 -25.93 -0.30
N ALA A 2 14.16 -25.42 -1.50
CA ALA A 2 15.05 -24.30 -1.75
C ALA A 2 14.30 -23.00 -1.44
N CYS A 3 14.55 -22.41 -0.29
CA CYS A 3 14.06 -21.08 0.06
C CYS A 3 14.82 -19.95 -0.67
N LEU A 4 15.88 -20.30 -1.42
CA LEU A 4 16.66 -19.34 -2.19
C LEU A 4 16.12 -19.22 -3.60
N GLN A 5 15.70 -18.01 -3.95
CA GLN A 5 15.33 -17.66 -5.32
C GLN A 5 16.56 -17.16 -6.07
N LYS A 6 16.72 -17.63 -7.30
CA LYS A 6 17.80 -17.16 -8.18
C LYS A 6 17.32 -15.92 -8.92
N ILE A 7 18.21 -14.93 -9.06
CA ILE A 7 17.97 -13.79 -9.93
C ILE A 7 17.89 -14.29 -11.37
N SER A 8 16.80 -13.94 -12.06
CA SER A 8 16.49 -14.42 -13.43
C SER A 8 16.41 -13.31 -14.48
N SER A 9 16.63 -12.05 -14.10
CA SER A 9 16.60 -10.91 -15.01
C SER A 9 17.75 -9.95 -14.77
N ALA A 10 18.12 -9.21 -15.81
CA ALA A 10 19.09 -8.13 -15.70
C ALA A 10 18.54 -6.98 -14.85
N ILE A 11 19.45 -6.25 -14.20
CA ILE A 11 19.14 -5.01 -13.49
C ILE A 11 19.53 -3.86 -14.42
N ASP A 12 18.54 -3.35 -15.16
CA ASP A 12 18.74 -2.28 -16.12
C ASP A 12 18.27 -0.95 -15.59
N TYR A 13 18.85 0.13 -16.10
CA TYR A 13 18.42 1.49 -15.83
C TYR A 13 17.23 1.88 -16.73
N ASP A 14 16.08 2.13 -16.13
CA ASP A 14 14.89 2.58 -16.84
C ASP A 14 14.91 4.12 -17.01
N CYS A 15 15.38 4.56 -18.18
CA CYS A 15 15.40 5.99 -18.55
C CYS A 15 14.01 6.55 -18.89
N SER A 16 12.97 5.71 -18.99
CA SER A 16 11.66 6.11 -19.50
C SER A 16 10.76 6.78 -18.47
N ASN A 17 11.14 6.78 -17.19
CA ASN A 17 10.28 7.21 -16.09
C ASN A 17 10.85 8.39 -15.31
N GLY A 18 10.64 9.60 -15.83
CA GLY A 18 10.88 10.84 -15.11
C GLY A 18 9.86 11.14 -13.98
N PHE A 19 8.92 10.23 -13.69
CA PHE A 19 7.91 10.43 -12.66
C PHE A 19 8.39 9.87 -11.32
N VAL A 20 8.67 10.77 -10.40
CA VAL A 20 8.87 10.44 -8.98
C VAL A 20 7.54 10.65 -8.27
N GLY A 21 6.87 9.54 -7.89
CA GLY A 21 5.63 9.59 -7.12
C GLY A 21 4.52 8.68 -7.66
N PHE A 22 3.41 8.70 -6.96
CA PHE A 22 2.21 7.94 -7.31
C PHE A 22 1.20 8.84 -8.04
N SER A 23 0.59 8.34 -9.10
CA SER A 23 -0.42 9.07 -9.87
C SER A 23 -1.83 8.91 -9.29
N GLN A 24 -2.11 7.73 -8.74
CA GLN A 24 -3.39 7.39 -8.11
C GLN A 24 -3.14 6.46 -6.94
N VAL A 25 -3.88 6.66 -5.86
CA VAL A 25 -3.84 5.81 -4.67
C VAL A 25 -5.25 5.55 -4.20
N ALA A 26 -5.55 4.29 -3.91
CA ALA A 26 -6.78 3.85 -3.28
C ALA A 26 -6.46 3.12 -1.98
N MET A 27 -7.27 3.37 -0.97
CA MET A 27 -7.24 2.70 0.33
C MET A 27 -8.48 1.82 0.46
N ILE A 28 -8.31 0.59 0.91
CA ILE A 28 -9.37 -0.39 1.11
C ILE A 28 -9.25 -0.92 2.54
N ASN A 29 -10.37 -1.03 3.25
CA ASN A 29 -10.36 -1.72 4.54
C ASN A 29 -9.95 -3.18 4.36
N LYS A 30 -9.03 -3.67 5.16
CA LYS A 30 -8.60 -5.08 5.08
C LYS A 30 -9.76 -6.05 5.25
N ALA A 31 -10.71 -5.71 6.13
CA ALA A 31 -11.90 -6.53 6.41
C ALA A 31 -12.82 -6.70 5.19
N ASP A 32 -12.79 -5.78 4.24
CA ASP A 32 -13.63 -5.83 3.03
C ASP A 32 -13.06 -6.77 1.96
N ILE A 33 -11.78 -7.16 2.07
CA ILE A 33 -11.16 -8.08 1.11
C ILE A 33 -11.57 -9.50 1.42
N GLN A 34 -12.43 -10.06 0.57
CA GLN A 34 -12.96 -11.41 0.70
C GLN A 34 -12.03 -12.47 0.12
N SER A 35 -11.46 -12.19 -1.05
CA SER A 35 -10.52 -13.10 -1.71
C SER A 35 -9.62 -12.36 -2.69
N PHE A 36 -8.47 -12.95 -2.97
CA PHE A 36 -7.54 -12.46 -3.99
C PHE A 36 -6.78 -13.63 -4.60
N VAL A 37 -6.28 -13.45 -5.81
CA VAL A 37 -5.44 -14.42 -6.52
C VAL A 37 -4.14 -13.74 -6.94
N VAL A 38 -3.03 -14.37 -6.57
CA VAL A 38 -1.68 -13.94 -6.97
C VAL A 38 -1.08 -15.02 -7.86
N ASP A 39 -0.58 -14.66 -9.02
CA ASP A 39 0.05 -15.58 -9.95
C ASP A 39 1.51 -15.88 -9.59
N ALA A 40 2.13 -16.76 -10.37
CA ALA A 40 3.53 -17.14 -10.17
C ALA A 40 4.51 -15.97 -10.35
N SER A 41 4.12 -14.92 -11.08
CA SER A 41 4.90 -13.71 -11.31
C SER A 41 4.70 -12.65 -10.22
N LYS A 42 4.04 -13.02 -9.12
CA LYS A 42 3.71 -12.12 -8.00
C LYS A 42 2.82 -10.95 -8.41
N THR A 43 1.91 -11.21 -9.35
CA THR A 43 0.91 -10.25 -9.80
C THR A 43 -0.47 -10.63 -9.28
N VAL A 44 -1.16 -9.66 -8.68
CA VAL A 44 -2.56 -9.82 -8.26
C VAL A 44 -3.44 -9.79 -9.51
N THR A 45 -4.02 -10.94 -9.84
CA THR A 45 -4.83 -11.15 -11.04
C THR A 45 -6.33 -11.08 -10.77
N ALA A 46 -6.73 -11.23 -9.52
CA ALA A 46 -8.10 -11.02 -9.05
C ALA A 46 -8.09 -10.47 -7.62
N LEU A 47 -9.02 -9.55 -7.33
CA LEU A 47 -9.26 -8.98 -6.01
C LEU A 47 -10.76 -8.77 -5.85
N ASN A 48 -11.35 -9.46 -4.87
CA ASN A 48 -12.76 -9.34 -4.54
C ASN A 48 -12.91 -8.60 -3.20
N ILE A 49 -13.51 -7.43 -3.24
CA ILE A 49 -13.79 -6.58 -2.07
C ILE A 49 -15.26 -6.65 -1.63
N GLY A 50 -16.05 -7.57 -2.22
CA GLY A 50 -17.46 -7.73 -1.87
C GLY A 50 -18.26 -6.44 -2.03
N SER A 51 -18.90 -6.02 -0.96
CA SER A 51 -19.61 -4.73 -0.87
C SER A 51 -18.71 -3.58 -0.37
N GLY A 52 -17.43 -3.83 -0.17
CA GLY A 52 -16.47 -2.82 0.24
C GLY A 52 -16.30 -1.73 -0.81
N VAL A 53 -15.92 -0.55 -0.36
CA VAL A 53 -15.70 0.61 -1.21
C VAL A 53 -14.25 1.05 -1.09
N PRO A 54 -13.53 1.23 -2.20
CA PRO A 54 -12.20 1.81 -2.17
C PRO A 54 -12.29 3.33 -2.00
N TYR A 55 -11.43 3.89 -1.17
CA TYR A 55 -11.38 5.32 -0.88
C TYR A 55 -10.15 5.94 -1.52
N GLY A 56 -10.33 7.08 -2.20
CA GLY A 56 -9.24 7.83 -2.81
C GLY A 56 -8.32 8.45 -1.75
N VAL A 57 -7.01 8.38 -2.01
CA VAL A 57 -5.99 9.03 -1.19
C VAL A 57 -5.26 10.07 -2.03
N ALA A 58 -5.12 11.28 -1.50
CA ALA A 58 -4.39 12.33 -2.18
C ALA A 58 -2.91 11.94 -2.33
N SER A 59 -2.47 11.76 -3.58
CA SER A 59 -1.10 11.38 -3.90
C SER A 59 -0.19 12.58 -4.20
N GLN A 60 -0.77 13.75 -4.41
CA GLN A 60 -0.04 14.98 -4.74
C GLN A 60 0.67 15.58 -3.51
N LYS A 61 1.70 16.38 -3.76
CA LYS A 61 2.42 17.15 -2.73
C LYS A 61 2.87 16.32 -1.52
N LYS A 62 3.38 15.11 -1.76
CA LYS A 62 3.78 14.17 -0.70
C LYS A 62 2.62 13.68 0.19
N GLY A 63 1.40 13.69 -0.32
CA GLY A 63 0.23 13.18 0.40
C GLY A 63 0.28 11.67 0.66
N PHE A 64 1.08 10.95 -0.12
CA PHE A 64 1.26 9.51 0.02
C PHE A 64 2.73 9.14 -0.22
N SER A 65 3.32 8.40 0.69
CA SER A 65 4.68 7.86 0.55
C SER A 65 4.76 6.44 1.09
N VAL A 66 5.63 5.63 0.48
CA VAL A 66 5.88 4.24 0.88
C VAL A 66 7.36 4.02 1.05
N SER A 67 7.73 3.40 2.14
CA SER A 67 9.04 2.80 2.38
C SER A 67 8.89 1.28 2.46
N GLU A 68 9.75 0.56 1.77
CA GLU A 68 9.77 -0.90 1.77
C GLU A 68 11.16 -1.37 2.22
N THR A 69 11.19 -2.24 3.21
CA THR A 69 12.42 -2.85 3.70
C THR A 69 12.31 -4.37 3.68
N VAL A 70 13.43 -5.05 3.45
CA VAL A 70 13.48 -6.51 3.53
C VAL A 70 13.67 -6.91 4.98
N ARG A 71 12.76 -7.73 5.49
CA ARG A 71 12.92 -8.40 6.78
C ARG A 71 13.60 -9.74 6.55
N VAL A 72 14.70 -9.96 7.24
CA VAL A 72 15.36 -11.27 7.28
C VAL A 72 14.65 -12.11 8.35
N ASN A 73 14.12 -13.25 7.92
CA ASN A 73 13.39 -14.16 8.81
C ASN A 73 14.25 -15.40 9.09
N ASP A 74 14.43 -15.71 10.36
CA ASP A 74 15.10 -16.96 10.77
C ASP A 74 14.17 -18.15 10.51
N GLY A 75 14.64 -19.09 9.68
CA GLY A 75 13.88 -20.30 9.36
C GLY A 75 12.73 -20.12 8.36
N ALA A 76 12.57 -18.94 7.77
CA ALA A 76 11.57 -18.64 6.74
C ALA A 76 12.16 -17.78 5.63
N PRO A 77 11.53 -17.72 4.43
CA PRO A 77 11.95 -16.80 3.38
C PRO A 77 11.90 -15.36 3.85
N ASN A 78 12.86 -14.56 3.38
CA ASN A 78 12.81 -13.11 3.56
C ASN A 78 11.57 -12.52 2.89
N ALA A 79 11.03 -11.47 3.48
CA ALA A 79 9.82 -10.83 3.00
C ALA A 79 9.94 -9.29 3.12
N TYR A 80 9.03 -8.57 2.49
CA TYR A 80 8.99 -7.12 2.56
C TYR A 80 8.12 -6.66 3.72
N VAL A 81 8.57 -5.63 4.40
CA VAL A 81 7.83 -4.87 5.40
C VAL A 81 7.55 -3.50 4.82
N HIS A 82 6.32 -3.08 4.88
CA HIS A 82 5.86 -1.81 4.34
C HIS A 82 5.66 -0.78 5.45
N GLU A 83 6.06 0.44 5.18
CA GLU A 83 5.69 1.62 5.94
C GLU A 83 5.06 2.63 4.99
N VAL A 84 3.81 2.95 5.20
CA VAL A 84 3.02 3.86 4.36
C VAL A 84 2.65 5.09 5.18
N THR A 85 2.99 6.27 4.68
CA THR A 85 2.59 7.53 5.29
C THR A 85 1.56 8.23 4.42
N VAL A 86 0.43 8.59 5.02
CA VAL A 86 -0.67 9.31 4.39
C VAL A 86 -0.81 10.67 5.06
N THR A 87 -0.84 11.74 4.27
CA THR A 87 -1.16 13.07 4.75
C THR A 87 -2.62 13.38 4.44
N VAL A 88 -3.38 13.69 5.49
CA VAL A 88 -4.79 14.07 5.38
C VAL A 88 -4.88 15.58 5.35
N TYR A 89 -5.36 16.12 4.22
CA TYR A 89 -5.49 17.57 4.00
C TYR A 89 -6.82 18.15 4.52
N GLU A 90 -7.68 17.32 5.07
CA GLU A 90 -8.91 17.72 5.72
C GLU A 90 -8.65 18.05 7.19
N LYS A 91 -8.97 19.28 7.60
CA LYS A 91 -8.52 19.77 8.91
C LYS A 91 -9.34 19.31 10.10
N GLU A 92 -10.62 19.01 9.93
CA GLU A 92 -11.51 18.70 11.06
C GLU A 92 -12.53 17.62 10.67
N ASN A 93 -12.06 16.38 10.59
CA ASN A 93 -12.92 15.23 10.41
C ASN A 93 -12.66 14.19 11.51
N PRO A 94 -13.28 14.35 12.70
CA PRO A 94 -13.06 13.46 13.83
C PRO A 94 -13.36 11.99 13.52
N LEU A 95 -14.37 11.74 12.71
CA LEU A 95 -14.76 10.38 12.33
C LEU A 95 -13.64 9.72 11.51
N LEU A 96 -13.16 10.39 10.46
CA LEU A 96 -12.09 9.90 9.60
C LEU A 96 -10.79 9.66 10.41
N PHE A 97 -10.42 10.60 11.27
CA PHE A 97 -9.20 10.49 12.07
C PHE A 97 -9.25 9.31 13.04
N ASN A 98 -10.39 9.08 13.68
CA ASN A 98 -10.59 7.92 14.54
C ASN A 98 -10.59 6.60 13.76
N GLN A 99 -11.13 6.59 12.54
CA GLN A 99 -11.09 5.42 11.66
C GLN A 99 -9.66 5.12 11.19
N LEU A 100 -8.91 6.12 10.78
CA LEU A 100 -7.51 5.96 10.37
C LEU A 100 -6.61 5.53 11.53
N ALA A 101 -6.92 5.97 12.75
CA ALA A 101 -6.15 5.58 13.94
C ALA A 101 -6.38 4.15 14.41
N ASN A 102 -7.47 3.49 13.96
CA ASN A 102 -7.87 2.18 14.45
C ASN A 102 -8.14 1.14 13.35
N GLY A 103 -8.02 1.51 12.07
CA GLY A 103 -8.36 0.64 10.97
C GLY A 103 -7.17 -0.09 10.38
N ASP A 104 -7.35 -1.35 10.03
CA ASP A 104 -6.41 -2.11 9.20
C ASP A 104 -6.73 -1.86 7.73
N VAL A 105 -5.75 -1.45 6.96
CA VAL A 105 -5.96 -0.99 5.58
C VAL A 105 -5.01 -1.67 4.59
N VAL A 106 -5.43 -1.68 3.34
CA VAL A 106 -4.63 -2.10 2.19
C VAL A 106 -4.57 -0.92 1.22
N PHE A 107 -3.39 -0.61 0.73
CA PHE A 107 -3.21 0.43 -0.26
C PHE A 107 -2.91 -0.15 -1.63
N ILE A 108 -3.59 0.38 -2.65
CA ILE A 108 -3.27 0.13 -4.06
C ILE A 108 -2.81 1.44 -4.66
N ALA A 109 -1.59 1.48 -5.15
CA ALA A 109 -0.96 2.69 -5.61
C ALA A 109 -0.39 2.51 -7.02
N LYS A 110 -0.81 3.39 -7.94
CA LYS A 110 -0.35 3.41 -9.31
C LYS A 110 0.81 4.38 -9.48
N ARG A 111 1.88 3.86 -10.05
CA ARG A 111 3.07 4.63 -10.40
C ARG A 111 3.38 4.43 -11.87
N SER A 112 3.20 5.49 -12.69
CA SER A 112 3.48 5.45 -14.13
C SER A 112 2.96 4.19 -14.84
N LYS A 113 3.81 3.18 -15.04
CA LYS A 113 3.48 1.90 -15.71
C LYS A 113 3.04 0.79 -14.77
N TYR A 114 3.31 0.91 -13.46
CA TYR A 114 3.12 -0.17 -12.52
C TYR A 114 2.12 0.22 -11.44
N CYS A 115 1.27 -0.72 -11.08
CA CYS A 115 0.42 -0.61 -9.91
C CYS A 115 0.91 -1.61 -8.84
N ARG A 116 1.02 -1.14 -7.61
CA ARG A 116 1.47 -1.92 -6.47
C ARG A 116 0.37 -2.04 -5.43
N VAL A 117 0.42 -3.12 -4.67
CA VAL A 117 -0.43 -3.30 -3.49
C VAL A 117 0.46 -3.45 -2.25
N TYR A 118 0.03 -2.85 -1.16
CA TYR A 118 0.71 -2.85 0.13
C TYR A 118 -0.25 -3.31 1.22
N GLY A 119 0.14 -4.29 2.00
CA GLY A 119 -0.67 -4.84 3.08
C GLY A 119 -1.71 -5.87 2.64
N LEU A 120 -1.54 -6.53 1.47
CA LEU A 120 -2.58 -7.42 0.93
C LEU A 120 -2.86 -8.63 1.83
N TYR A 121 -1.81 -9.27 2.38
CA TYR A 121 -1.97 -10.49 3.18
C TYR A 121 -2.45 -10.19 4.61
N TYR A 122 -1.85 -9.22 5.27
CA TYR A 122 -2.04 -9.00 6.71
C TYR A 122 -2.75 -7.69 7.04
N GLY A 123 -2.91 -6.79 6.07
CA GLY A 123 -3.29 -5.40 6.31
C GLY A 123 -2.09 -4.58 6.80
N LEU A 124 -2.22 -3.27 6.76
CA LEU A 124 -1.30 -2.34 7.40
C LEU A 124 -2.00 -1.69 8.57
N GLN A 125 -1.33 -1.68 9.72
CA GLN A 125 -1.85 -1.14 10.97
C GLN A 125 -1.31 0.26 11.23
N PRO A 126 -2.12 1.18 11.76
CA PRO A 126 -1.66 2.49 12.14
C PRO A 126 -0.68 2.39 13.31
N THR A 127 0.51 2.95 13.15
CA THR A 127 1.56 2.92 14.17
C THR A 127 1.96 4.29 14.69
N ALA A 128 1.66 5.34 13.92
CA ALA A 128 1.93 6.70 14.33
C ALA A 128 0.93 7.66 13.69
N SER A 129 0.60 8.72 14.40
CA SER A 129 -0.11 9.87 13.85
C SER A 129 0.53 11.14 14.39
N SER A 130 0.56 12.16 13.56
CA SER A 130 1.11 13.47 13.93
C SER A 130 0.22 14.57 13.37
N MET A 131 -0.18 15.49 14.23
CA MET A 131 -0.85 16.72 13.85
C MET A 131 -0.18 17.88 14.57
N ASN A 132 0.43 18.77 13.81
CA ASN A 132 1.04 19.98 14.37
C ASN A 132 0.46 21.20 13.67
N SER A 133 -0.24 22.06 14.43
CA SER A 133 -0.87 23.26 13.89
C SER A 133 0.11 24.29 13.31
N ASN A 134 1.39 24.19 13.68
CA ASN A 134 2.45 25.11 13.26
C ASN A 134 3.33 24.53 12.15
N GLU A 135 3.21 23.24 11.86
CA GLU A 135 4.01 22.56 10.85
C GLU A 135 3.10 22.00 9.74
N ASN A 136 3.64 21.89 8.54
CA ASN A 136 2.95 21.32 7.37
C ASN A 136 1.55 21.92 7.10
N GLY A 137 1.31 23.16 7.45
CA GLY A 137 0.00 23.80 7.27
C GLY A 137 -1.09 23.29 8.22
N GLY A 138 -0.75 22.56 9.27
CA GLY A 138 -1.70 21.95 10.21
C GLY A 138 -2.34 20.66 9.71
N TRP A 139 -1.75 20.00 8.71
CA TRP A 139 -2.22 18.73 8.19
C TRP A 139 -1.89 17.56 9.13
N ALA A 140 -2.79 16.59 9.22
CA ALA A 140 -2.53 15.35 9.94
C ALA A 140 -1.79 14.35 9.04
N THR A 141 -0.80 13.64 9.60
CA THR A 141 -0.14 12.51 8.96
C THR A 141 -0.40 11.23 9.74
N PHE A 142 -0.65 10.15 9.02
CA PHE A 142 -0.84 8.81 9.59
C PHE A 142 0.18 7.86 8.96
N THR A 143 0.84 7.08 9.78
CA THR A 143 1.78 6.05 9.34
C THR A 143 1.20 4.69 9.63
N PHE A 144 1.17 3.85 8.59
CA PHE A 144 0.69 2.48 8.63
C PHE A 144 1.86 1.55 8.35
N THR A 145 2.01 0.51 9.15
CA THR A 145 3.11 -0.45 8.98
C THR A 145 2.58 -1.88 8.90
N THR A 146 3.38 -2.75 8.30
CA THR A 146 3.16 -4.19 8.40
C THR A 146 3.11 -4.59 9.87
N PRO A 147 2.09 -5.37 10.32
CA PRO A 147 1.94 -5.76 11.71
C PRO A 147 3.19 -6.45 12.28
N GLU A 148 3.42 -6.26 13.57
CA GLU A 148 4.43 -7.04 14.29
C GLU A 148 4.02 -8.51 14.38
N GLY A 149 5.01 -9.41 14.40
CA GLY A 149 4.77 -10.85 14.54
C GLY A 149 4.39 -11.58 13.25
N VAL A 150 4.24 -10.87 12.11
CA VAL A 150 4.06 -11.51 10.80
C VAL A 150 5.38 -11.52 10.02
N LEU A 151 5.51 -12.46 9.07
CA LEU A 151 6.74 -12.63 8.29
C LEU A 151 7.00 -11.49 7.31
N GLY A 152 5.99 -10.70 6.97
CA GLY A 152 6.01 -9.72 5.90
C GLY A 152 5.31 -10.24 4.64
N GLU A 153 5.43 -9.52 3.56
CA GLU A 153 4.72 -9.80 2.31
C GLU A 153 5.69 -9.96 1.14
N ASP A 154 5.19 -10.55 0.05
CA ASP A 154 5.86 -10.54 -1.24
C ASP A 154 5.85 -9.13 -1.86
N TYR A 155 6.80 -8.87 -2.76
CA TYR A 155 6.74 -7.70 -3.64
C TYR A 155 5.65 -7.95 -4.70
N LEU A 156 4.48 -7.35 -4.53
CA LEU A 156 3.31 -7.61 -5.36
C LEU A 156 3.01 -6.45 -6.32
N THR A 157 2.72 -6.81 -7.57
CA THR A 157 2.13 -5.90 -8.56
C THR A 157 0.64 -6.21 -8.75
N VAL A 158 -0.09 -5.31 -9.37
CA VAL A 158 -1.53 -5.47 -9.63
C VAL A 158 -1.79 -5.39 -11.12
N LYS A 159 -2.56 -6.36 -11.65
CA LYS A 159 -2.91 -6.42 -13.06
C LYS A 159 -3.77 -5.22 -13.47
N ASP A 160 -3.60 -4.75 -14.70
CA ASP A 160 -4.29 -3.57 -15.25
C ASP A 160 -5.82 -3.63 -15.10
N THR A 161 -6.40 -4.79 -15.35
CA THR A 161 -7.86 -4.98 -15.23
C THR A 161 -8.35 -4.85 -13.79
N VAL A 162 -7.55 -5.31 -12.82
CA VAL A 162 -7.88 -5.25 -11.39
C VAL A 162 -7.79 -3.82 -10.89
N TYR A 163 -6.66 -3.12 -11.13
CA TYR A 163 -6.54 -1.76 -10.62
C TYR A 163 -7.52 -0.81 -11.31
N THR A 164 -7.81 -0.98 -12.60
CA THR A 164 -8.81 -0.16 -13.31
C THR A 164 -10.19 -0.32 -12.69
N SER A 165 -10.59 -1.54 -12.34
CA SER A 165 -11.85 -1.80 -11.64
C SER A 165 -11.89 -1.10 -10.28
N ILE A 166 -10.80 -1.17 -9.50
CA ILE A 166 -10.72 -0.53 -8.19
C ILE A 166 -10.77 0.99 -8.31
N PHE A 167 -9.95 1.60 -9.20
CA PHE A 167 -9.93 3.06 -9.33
C PHE A 167 -11.21 3.64 -9.94
N ASN A 168 -11.93 2.89 -10.76
CA ASN A 168 -13.25 3.31 -11.25
C ASN A 168 -14.34 3.27 -10.16
N ALA A 169 -14.13 2.49 -9.10
CA ALA A 169 -15.05 2.38 -7.96
C ALA A 169 -14.69 3.30 -6.79
N VAL A 170 -13.59 4.06 -6.87
CA VAL A 170 -13.13 4.98 -5.81
C VAL A 170 -14.14 6.09 -5.56
N VAL A 171 -14.40 6.31 -4.26
CA VAL A 171 -15.26 7.39 -3.71
C VAL A 171 -14.40 8.46 -3.06
#